data_1d8a593758e1f06b571d7fce4f964365
#
_entry.id   1d8a593758e1f06b571d7fce4f964365
#
_cell.length_a   1.000
_cell.length_b   1.000
_cell.length_c   1.000
_cell.angle_alpha   90.00
_cell.angle_beta   90.00
_cell.angle_gamma   90.00
#
_symmetry.space_group_name_H-M   'P 1'
#
loop_
_entity.id
_entity.type
_entity.pdbx_description
1 polymer ?
#
loop_
_entity_poly.entity_id
_entity_poly.type
_entity_poly.pdbx_seq_one_letter_code
_entity_poly.pdbx_strand_id
1 'polypeptide(L)'
;MCEIVVTGSDAEWLSGYTRTLVEERLVACGHQFAAIRSVYRWEGAVHDEPEWRVALHTRRSLVPEVVARTAELHPYAVPCVIALPLVGGNPEYLRWVVRETREPERSDRA
;
A
#
# COMPACT_ATOMS: atom_id res chain seq x y z
N MET A 1 5.93 -11.40 -5.59
CA MET A 1 4.62 -10.71 -5.48
C MET A 1 4.21 -10.52 -4.05
N CYS A 2 3.60 -9.41 -3.77
CA CYS A 2 3.07 -9.15 -2.44
C CYS A 2 1.81 -8.29 -2.50
N GLU A 3 1.08 -8.32 -1.40
CA GLU A 3 -0.04 -7.44 -1.15
C GLU A 3 0.38 -6.48 -0.05
N ILE A 4 0.24 -5.19 -0.31
CA ILE A 4 0.54 -4.15 0.69
C ILE A 4 -0.79 -3.60 1.19
N VAL A 5 -0.96 -3.60 2.50
CA VAL A 5 -2.17 -3.10 3.13
C VAL A 5 -1.88 -1.75 3.77
N VAL A 6 -2.73 -0.77 3.47
CA VAL A 6 -2.62 0.58 4.01
C VAL A 6 -4.00 1.01 4.49
N THR A 7 -4.07 1.69 5.63
CA THR A 7 -5.31 2.22 6.16
C THR A 7 -5.26 3.75 6.19
N GLY A 8 -6.43 4.37 6.18
CA GLY A 8 -6.54 5.82 6.25
C GLY A 8 -7.90 6.25 6.78
N SER A 9 -7.97 7.46 7.33
CA SER A 9 -9.17 8.00 7.96
C SER A 9 -10.17 8.62 6.99
N ASP A 10 -9.81 8.75 5.71
CA ASP A 10 -10.61 9.42 4.69
C ASP A 10 -10.62 8.55 3.42
N ALA A 11 -11.83 8.13 3.02
CA ALA A 11 -12.00 7.25 1.86
C ALA A 11 -11.51 7.91 0.56
N GLU A 12 -11.77 9.19 0.38
CA GLU A 12 -11.37 9.89 -0.84
C GLU A 12 -9.86 10.11 -0.89
N TRP A 13 -9.26 10.43 0.25
CA TRP A 13 -7.81 10.54 0.32
C TRP A 13 -7.15 9.20 -0.04
N LEU A 14 -7.67 8.11 0.51
CA LEU A 14 -7.10 6.78 0.26
C LEU A 14 -7.23 6.39 -1.22
N SER A 15 -8.35 6.74 -1.84
CA SER A 15 -8.55 6.52 -3.28
C SER A 15 -7.56 7.31 -4.12
N GLY A 16 -7.35 8.58 -3.79
CA GLY A 16 -6.37 9.45 -4.48
C GLY A 16 -4.94 8.96 -4.30
N TYR A 17 -4.60 8.53 -3.08
CA TYR A 17 -3.32 7.93 -2.76
C TYR A 17 -3.08 6.69 -3.63
N THR A 18 -4.07 5.79 -3.70
CA THR A 18 -3.98 4.57 -4.50
C THR A 18 -3.75 4.92 -5.98
N ARG A 19 -4.51 5.88 -6.49
CA ARG A 19 -4.36 6.33 -7.88
C ARG A 19 -2.95 6.86 -8.15
N THR A 20 -2.40 7.63 -7.23
CA THR A 20 -1.04 8.16 -7.36
C THR A 20 -0.02 7.02 -7.49
N LEU A 21 -0.12 5.99 -6.65
CA LEU A 21 0.80 4.86 -6.70
C LEU A 21 0.65 4.06 -8.00
N VAL A 22 -0.57 3.93 -8.51
CA VAL A 22 -0.81 3.25 -9.80
C VAL A 22 -0.22 4.06 -10.94
N GLU A 23 -0.43 5.38 -10.94
CA GLU A 23 0.11 6.26 -11.97
C GLU A 23 1.63 6.29 -11.97
N GLU A 24 2.24 6.19 -10.79
CA GLU A 24 3.71 6.13 -10.65
C GLU A 24 4.26 4.73 -10.92
N ARG A 25 3.39 3.76 -11.18
CA ARG A 25 3.76 2.36 -11.45
C ARG A 25 4.47 1.68 -10.29
N LEU A 26 4.22 2.17 -9.08
CA LEU A 26 4.72 1.52 -7.87
C LEU A 26 3.85 0.33 -7.47
N VAL A 27 2.57 0.36 -7.85
CA VAL A 27 1.66 -0.78 -7.69
C VAL A 27 0.88 -0.96 -8.99
N ALA A 28 0.42 -2.18 -9.25
CA ALA A 28 -0.37 -2.46 -10.45
C ALA A 28 -1.84 -2.09 -10.25
N CYS A 29 -2.34 -2.28 -9.04
CA CYS A 29 -3.73 -1.99 -8.71
C CYS A 29 -3.91 -1.88 -7.21
N GLY A 30 -5.06 -1.36 -6.80
CA GLY A 30 -5.47 -1.32 -5.41
C GLY A 30 -6.95 -1.61 -5.29
N HIS A 31 -7.32 -2.38 -4.27
CA HIS A 31 -8.71 -2.70 -3.96
C HIS A 31 -9.07 -2.07 -2.63
N GLN A 32 -9.95 -1.07 -2.67
CA GLN A 32 -10.36 -0.36 -1.48
C GLN A 32 -11.58 -1.02 -0.87
N PHE A 33 -11.49 -1.30 0.41
CA PHE A 33 -12.59 -1.90 1.15
C PHE A 33 -13.48 -0.83 1.75
N ALA A 34 -14.73 -1.20 2.03
CA ALA A 34 -15.65 -0.36 2.79
C ALA A 34 -15.09 -0.09 4.18
N ALA A 35 -15.68 0.85 4.90
CA ALA A 35 -15.22 1.26 6.22
C ALA A 35 -15.07 0.07 7.17
N ILE A 36 -13.94 0.06 7.88
CA ILE A 36 -13.64 -0.89 8.93
C ILE A 36 -13.60 -0.14 10.26
N ARG A 37 -13.61 -0.89 11.34
CA ARG A 37 -13.47 -0.30 12.67
C ARG A 37 -12.09 -0.65 13.20
N SER A 38 -11.28 0.39 13.45
CA SER A 38 -9.92 0.22 13.94
C SER A 38 -9.86 0.56 15.42
N VAL A 39 -9.38 -0.39 16.19
CA VAL A 39 -9.16 -0.19 17.63
C VAL A 39 -7.66 -0.35 17.87
N TYR A 40 -7.03 0.68 18.42
CA TYR A 40 -5.58 0.69 18.55
C TYR A 40 -5.14 1.57 19.73
N ARG A 41 -3.92 1.33 20.17
CA ARG A 41 -3.30 2.13 21.23
C ARG A 41 -2.30 3.12 20.62
N TRP A 42 -2.47 4.36 20.97
CA TRP A 42 -1.58 5.43 20.49
C TRP A 42 -1.42 6.47 21.60
N GLU A 43 -0.17 6.83 21.90
CA GLU A 43 0.19 7.84 22.92
C GLU A 43 -0.50 7.61 24.26
N GLY A 44 -0.52 6.37 24.73
CA GLY A 44 -1.06 6.01 26.04
C GLY A 44 -2.58 5.88 26.10
N ALA A 45 -3.29 6.03 25.00
CA ALA A 45 -4.75 5.93 24.96
C ALA A 45 -5.22 4.89 23.95
N VAL A 46 -6.39 4.33 24.20
CA VAL A 46 -7.05 3.42 23.25
C VAL A 46 -8.00 4.25 22.39
N HIS A 47 -7.84 4.12 21.08
CA HIS A 47 -8.69 4.77 20.10
C HIS A 47 -9.57 3.72 19.42
N ASP A 48 -10.75 4.14 18.99
CA ASP A 48 -11.74 3.28 18.36
C ASP A 48 -12.45 4.11 17.30
N GLU A 49 -12.05 3.96 16.05
CA GLU A 49 -12.43 4.86 14.97
C GLU A 49 -12.74 4.10 13.67
N PRO A 50 -13.61 4.66 12.83
CA PRO A 50 -13.76 4.10 11.48
C PRO A 50 -12.51 4.44 10.66
N GLU A 51 -12.12 3.49 9.83
CA GLU A 51 -11.06 3.67 8.85
C GLU A 51 -11.44 2.98 7.54
N TRP A 52 -10.70 3.31 6.50
CA TRP A 52 -10.80 2.62 5.21
C TRP A 52 -9.47 1.92 4.96
N ARG A 53 -9.51 0.87 4.17
CA ARG A 53 -8.37 -0.01 3.93
C ARG A 53 -8.23 -0.25 2.43
N VAL A 54 -7.00 -0.26 1.93
CA VAL A 54 -6.72 -0.65 0.55
C VAL A 54 -5.70 -1.79 0.54
N ALA A 55 -5.91 -2.75 -0.36
CA ALA A 55 -4.97 -3.82 -0.62
C ALA A 55 -4.33 -3.54 -1.99
N LEU A 56 -3.03 -3.33 -2.01
CA LEU A 56 -2.26 -2.97 -3.19
C LEU A 56 -1.47 -4.19 -3.66
N HIS A 57 -1.41 -4.42 -4.98
CA HIS A 57 -0.61 -5.52 -5.50
C HIS A 57 0.59 -4.99 -6.26
N THR A 58 1.76 -5.52 -5.94
CA THR A 58 3.02 -5.10 -6.55
C THR A 58 4.09 -6.18 -6.45
N ARG A 59 5.25 -5.88 -7.02
CA ARG A 59 6.45 -6.70 -6.87
C ARG A 59 7.00 -6.54 -5.47
N ARG A 60 7.48 -7.62 -4.89
CA ARG A 60 8.14 -7.57 -3.60
C ARG A 60 9.31 -6.58 -3.59
N SER A 61 10.04 -6.48 -4.69
CA SER A 61 11.19 -5.57 -4.83
C SER A 61 10.82 -4.09 -4.71
N LEU A 62 9.55 -3.73 -4.91
CA LEU A 62 9.10 -2.34 -4.79
C LEU A 62 8.58 -1.98 -3.40
N VAL A 63 8.52 -2.92 -2.47
CA VAL A 63 8.00 -2.66 -1.12
C VAL A 63 8.70 -1.48 -0.44
N PRO A 64 10.05 -1.39 -0.44
CA PRO A 64 10.71 -0.25 0.19
C PRO A 64 10.31 1.09 -0.42
N GLU A 65 10.14 1.16 -1.74
CA GLU A 65 9.74 2.40 -2.41
C GLU A 65 8.29 2.76 -2.11
N VAL A 66 7.40 1.76 -2.02
CA VAL A 66 6.01 2.00 -1.64
C VAL A 66 5.95 2.52 -0.20
N VAL A 67 6.71 1.93 0.71
CA VAL A 67 6.76 2.38 2.10
C VAL A 67 7.26 3.82 2.18
N ALA A 68 8.35 4.14 1.46
CA ALA A 68 8.90 5.49 1.46
C ALA A 68 7.92 6.50 0.86
N ARG A 69 7.27 6.14 -0.24
CA ARG A 69 6.31 7.03 -0.88
C ARG A 69 5.07 7.25 -0.02
N THR A 70 4.64 6.21 0.69
CA THR A 70 3.52 6.31 1.62
C THR A 70 3.85 7.27 2.76
N ALA A 71 5.07 7.20 3.28
CA ALA A 71 5.52 8.13 4.34
C ALA A 71 5.46 9.59 3.88
N GLU A 72 5.74 9.84 2.60
CA GLU A 72 5.67 11.20 2.04
C GLU A 72 4.23 11.69 1.87
N LEU A 73 3.31 10.81 1.55
CA LEU A 73 1.93 11.18 1.17
C LEU A 73 0.94 11.08 2.34
N HIS A 74 1.17 10.15 3.26
CA HIS A 74 0.19 9.82 4.29
C HIS A 74 0.12 10.89 5.37
N PRO A 75 -1.10 11.32 5.79
CA PRO A 75 -1.24 12.34 6.82
C PRO A 75 -0.88 11.89 8.23
N TYR A 76 -0.82 10.58 8.48
CA TYR A 76 -0.46 10.07 9.81
C TYR A 76 1.05 10.17 10.06
N ALA A 77 1.44 10.40 11.31
CA ALA A 77 2.85 10.37 11.70
C ALA A 77 3.43 8.97 11.52
N VAL A 78 2.65 7.93 11.84
CA VAL A 78 3.07 6.54 11.69
C VAL A 78 1.94 5.79 10.97
N PRO A 79 1.95 5.76 9.63
CA PRO A 79 0.90 5.06 8.89
C PRO A 79 1.03 3.54 8.99
N CYS A 80 -0.11 2.86 8.94
CA CYS A 80 -0.13 1.41 8.81
C CYS A 80 0.20 1.05 7.36
N VAL A 81 1.37 0.48 7.15
CA VAL A 81 1.80 -0.04 5.85
C VAL A 81 2.46 -1.39 6.11
N ILE A 82 1.82 -2.45 5.68
CA ILE A 82 2.38 -3.79 5.86
C ILE A 82 2.35 -4.55 4.54
N ALA A 83 3.34 -5.39 4.32
CA ALA A 83 3.44 -6.22 3.11
C ALA A 83 3.26 -7.69 3.48
N LEU A 84 2.43 -8.37 2.70
CA LEU A 84 2.15 -9.78 2.85
C LEU A 84 2.64 -10.51 1.60
N PRO A 85 3.41 -11.60 1.73
CA PRO A 85 3.82 -12.36 0.57
C PRO A 85 2.63 -13.09 -0.05
N LEU A 86 2.57 -13.12 -1.39
CA LEU A 86 1.59 -13.90 -2.12
C LEU A 86 2.24 -15.22 -2.52
N VAL A 87 1.68 -16.31 -2.04
CA VAL A 87 2.25 -17.65 -2.26
C VAL A 87 1.88 -18.24 -3.60
N GLY A 88 0.91 -17.65 -4.30
CA GLY A 88 0.46 -18.13 -5.62
C GLY A 88 -0.75 -17.36 -6.08
N GLY A 89 -1.22 -17.69 -7.28
CA GLY A 89 -2.38 -17.06 -7.86
C GLY A 89 -2.47 -17.39 -9.35
N ASN A 90 -3.42 -16.77 -10.05
CA ASN A 90 -3.53 -16.91 -11.49
C ASN A 90 -2.24 -16.40 -12.15
N PRO A 91 -1.49 -17.25 -12.86
CA PRO A 91 -0.21 -16.84 -13.46
C PRO A 91 -0.31 -15.64 -14.39
N GLU A 92 -1.38 -15.50 -15.13
CA GLU A 92 -1.58 -14.37 -16.03
C GLU A 92 -1.76 -13.07 -15.26
N TYR A 93 -2.47 -13.13 -14.14
CA TYR A 93 -2.64 -11.97 -13.26
C TYR A 93 -1.30 -11.55 -12.65
N LEU A 94 -0.55 -12.51 -12.15
CA LEU A 94 0.75 -12.23 -11.53
C LEU A 94 1.72 -11.64 -12.54
N ARG A 95 1.73 -12.13 -13.79
CA ARG A 95 2.55 -11.55 -14.85
C ARG A 95 2.11 -10.13 -15.18
N TRP A 96 0.79 -9.88 -15.15
CA TRP A 96 0.25 -8.55 -15.38
C TRP A 96 0.73 -7.57 -14.29
N VAL A 97 0.74 -7.99 -13.04
CA VAL A 97 1.26 -7.15 -11.94
C VAL A 97 2.71 -6.77 -12.18
N VAL A 98 3.55 -7.73 -12.62
CA VAL A 98 4.95 -7.42 -12.95
C VAL A 98 5.03 -6.44 -14.12
N ARG A 99 4.27 -6.68 -15.16
CA ARG A 99 4.32 -5.86 -16.38
C ARG A 99 3.88 -4.42 -16.14
N GLU A 100 2.92 -4.21 -15.25
CA GLU A 100 2.37 -2.89 -14.99
C GLU A 100 3.10 -2.11 -13.90
N THR A 101 4.05 -2.73 -13.21
CA THR A 101 4.89 -2.06 -12.21
C THR A 101 6.28 -1.80 -12.77
N ARG A 102 6.90 -0.72 -12.29
CA ARG A 102 8.24 -0.34 -12.75
C ARG A 102 9.30 -1.21 -12.10
N GLU A 103 10.50 -1.17 -12.67
CA GLU A 103 11.67 -1.77 -12.02
C GLU A 103 12.03 -0.93 -10.79
N PRO A 104 12.53 -1.54 -9.72
CA PRO A 104 13.00 -0.77 -8.57
C PRO A 104 14.18 0.11 -8.96
N GLU A 105 14.28 1.27 -8.32
CA GLU A 105 15.41 2.16 -8.55
C GLU A 105 16.69 1.49 -8.12
N ARG A 106 17.73 1.61 -8.96
CA ARG A 106 19.05 1.11 -8.60
C ARG A 106 19.64 2.02 -7.54
N SER A 107 20.15 1.41 -6.49
CA SER A 107 20.97 2.13 -5.54
C SER A 107 22.30 2.49 -6.19
N ASP A 108 22.66 3.78 -6.21
CA ASP A 108 23.95 4.25 -6.70
C ASP A 108 25.07 4.01 -5.68
N ARG A 109 25.03 2.88 -5.04
CA ARG A 109 26.12 2.55 -4.12
C ARG A 109 27.34 2.16 -4.91
N ALA A 110 28.35 2.93 -4.67
CA ALA A 110 29.66 2.57 -5.19
C ALA A 110 30.17 1.30 -4.51
#